data_dffeb462cb13ea6381c4e6b1ededd08e
#
_entry.id   dffeb462cb13ea6381c4e6b1ededd08e
#
_cell.length_a   1.000
_cell.length_b   1.000
_cell.length_c   1.000
_cell.angle_alpha   90.00
_cell.angle_beta   90.00
_cell.angle_gamma   90.00
#
_symmetry.space_group_name_H-M   'P 1'
#
loop_
_entity.id
_entity.type
_entity.pdbx_description
1 polymer ?
#
loop_
_entity_poly.entity_id
_entity_poly.type
_entity_poly.pdbx_seq_one_letter_code
_entity_poly.pdbx_strand_id
1 'polypeptide(L)' 'AIGLSVRDINLRERFGLNIIAIQSGDIVINLITPDYRFKEGDILFVSGSKEGIFKLNQWLNG' A
#
# COMPACT_ATOMS: atom_id res chain seq x y z
N ALA A 1 -8.61 -3.47 0.26
CA ALA A 1 -8.01 -2.17 -0.15
C ALA A 1 -8.46 -1.71 -1.54
N ILE A 2 -9.18 -2.55 -2.28
CA ILE A 2 -9.65 -2.20 -3.63
C ILE A 2 -10.58 -1.00 -3.55
N GLY A 3 -10.32 0.00 -4.39
CA GLY A 3 -11.12 1.21 -4.45
C GLY A 3 -10.69 2.30 -3.49
N LEU A 4 -9.84 1.97 -2.52
CA LEU A 4 -9.29 2.97 -1.61
C LEU A 4 -8.09 3.65 -2.26
N SER A 5 -7.87 4.91 -1.92
CA SER A 5 -6.69 5.63 -2.39
C SER A 5 -5.53 5.44 -1.40
N VAL A 6 -4.33 5.82 -1.83
CA VAL A 6 -3.16 5.83 -0.96
C VAL A 6 -3.44 6.66 0.29
N ARG A 7 -4.10 7.81 0.10
CA ARG A 7 -4.48 8.69 1.22
C ARG A 7 -5.42 7.99 2.18
N ASP A 8 -6.40 7.25 1.67
CA ASP A 8 -7.39 6.58 2.50
C ASP A 8 -6.77 5.50 3.39
N ILE A 9 -5.78 4.78 2.86
CA ILE A 9 -5.12 3.72 3.63
C ILE A 9 -4.21 4.31 4.69
N ASN A 10 -3.53 5.43 4.37
CA ASN A 10 -2.69 6.15 5.31
C ASN A 10 -1.66 5.25 6.02
N LEU A 11 -0.87 4.55 5.21
CA LEU A 11 0.08 3.55 5.72
C LEU A 11 1.09 4.12 6.71
N ARG A 12 1.53 5.35 6.48
CA ARG A 12 2.54 5.97 7.32
C ARG A 12 2.03 6.15 8.76
N GLU A 13 0.85 6.70 8.93
CA GLU A 13 0.32 6.97 10.26
C GLU A 13 -0.25 5.74 10.93
N ARG A 14 -0.88 4.86 10.17
CA ARG A 14 -1.52 3.68 10.75
C ARG A 14 -0.55 2.56 11.05
N PHE A 15 0.47 2.39 10.21
CA PHE A 15 1.38 1.24 10.31
C PHE A 15 2.85 1.62 10.35
N GLY A 16 3.18 2.91 10.20
CA GLY A 16 4.57 3.34 10.14
C GLY A 16 5.30 2.86 8.90
N LEU A 17 4.58 2.63 7.81
CA LEU A 17 5.16 2.10 6.57
C LEU A 17 5.20 3.16 5.48
N ASN A 18 6.18 3.00 4.58
CA ASN A 18 6.30 3.83 3.39
C ASN A 18 6.07 2.96 2.16
N ILE A 19 5.36 3.49 1.16
CA ILE A 19 5.19 2.81 -0.12
C ILE A 19 6.40 3.12 -0.99
N ILE A 20 7.09 2.08 -1.46
CA ILE A 20 8.23 2.22 -2.35
C ILE A 20 7.76 2.25 -3.80
N ALA A 21 6.85 1.36 -4.15
CA ALA A 21 6.34 1.21 -5.51
C ALA A 21 5.03 0.43 -5.49
N ILE A 22 4.30 0.52 -6.58
CA ILE A 22 3.08 -0.27 -6.79
C ILE A 22 3.22 -0.93 -8.16
N GLN A 23 3.05 -2.24 -8.22
CA GLN A 23 2.98 -2.95 -9.48
C GLN A 23 1.52 -3.20 -9.81
N SER A 24 1.08 -2.64 -10.94
CA SER A 24 -0.29 -2.79 -11.42
C SER A 24 -0.22 -3.47 -12.79
N GLY A 25 -0.54 -4.75 -12.84
CA GLY A 25 -0.35 -5.54 -14.05
C GLY A 25 1.12 -5.57 -14.45
N ASP A 26 1.42 -5.14 -15.67
CA ASP A 26 2.80 -5.09 -16.18
C ASP A 26 3.49 -3.76 -15.89
N ILE A 27 2.83 -2.84 -15.22
CA ILE A 27 3.34 -1.49 -14.98
C ILE A 27 3.81 -1.35 -13.55
N VAL A 28 5.02 -0.81 -13.37
CA VAL A 28 5.55 -0.48 -12.03
C VAL A 28 5.46 1.03 -11.88
N ILE A 29 4.76 1.46 -10.84
CA ILE A 29 4.56 2.88 -10.54
C ILE A 29 5.49 3.26 -9.39
N ASN A 30 6.45 4.11 -9.66
CA ASN A 30 7.41 4.58 -8.64
C ASN A 30 7.01 5.92 -8.05
N LEU A 31 6.35 6.75 -8.85
CA LEU A 31 5.90 8.06 -8.39
C LEU A 31 4.47 7.92 -7.88
N ILE A 32 4.37 7.65 -6.60
CA ILE A 32 3.08 7.37 -5.96
C ILE A 32 2.42 8.68 -5.55
N THR A 33 1.20 8.91 -6.03
CA THR A 33 0.42 10.08 -5.62
C THR A 33 -0.63 9.67 -4.59
N PRO A 34 -1.03 10.58 -3.69
CA PRO A 34 -2.05 10.25 -2.68
C PRO A 34 -3.40 9.86 -3.28
N ASP A 35 -3.65 10.27 -4.50
CA ASP A 35 -4.93 10.02 -5.16
C ASP A 35 -4.99 8.69 -5.91
N TYR A 36 -3.87 7.97 -5.98
CA TYR A 36 -3.86 6.67 -6.64
C TYR A 36 -4.84 5.73 -5.93
N ARG A 37 -5.72 5.09 -6.69
CA ARG A 37 -6.68 4.13 -6.14
C ARG A 37 -6.25 2.72 -6.49
N PHE A 38 -6.21 1.87 -5.46
CA PHE A 38 -5.78 0.49 -5.62
C PHE A 38 -6.80 -0.31 -6.42
N LYS A 39 -6.28 -1.20 -7.27
CA LYS A 39 -7.08 -2.10 -8.10
C LYS A 39 -6.80 -3.52 -7.69
N GLU A 40 -7.70 -4.41 -8.09
CA GLU A 40 -7.50 -5.83 -7.85
C GLU A 40 -6.23 -6.29 -8.55
N GLY A 41 -5.42 -7.06 -7.82
CA GLY A 41 -4.18 -7.57 -8.36
C GLY A 41 -2.98 -6.66 -8.17
N ASP A 42 -3.18 -5.44 -7.67
CA ASP A 42 -2.05 -4.55 -7.40
C ASP A 42 -1.16 -5.12 -6.30
N ILE A 43 0.15 -4.97 -6.48
CA ILE A 43 1.14 -5.40 -5.50
C ILE A 43 1.83 -4.17 -4.94
N LEU A 44 1.80 -4.04 -3.60
CA LEU A 44 2.45 -2.93 -2.93
C LEU A 44 3.83 -3.36 -2.43
N PHE A 45 4.82 -2.55 -2.75
CA PHE A 45 6.16 -2.69 -2.19
C PHE A 45 6.31 -1.64 -1.11
N VAL A 46 6.50 -2.08 0.12
CA VAL A 46 6.54 -1.19 1.28
C VAL A 46 7.82 -1.41 2.08
N SER A 47 8.22 -0.39 2.83
CA SER A 47 9.32 -0.50 3.77
C SER A 47 8.87 -0.04 5.15
N GLY A 48 9.45 -0.63 6.19
CA GLY A 48 9.13 -0.28 7.56
C GLY A 48 9.45 -1.43 8.50
N SER A 49 8.93 -1.34 9.72
CA SER A 49 9.20 -2.36 10.74
C SER A 49 8.43 -3.64 10.45
N LYS A 50 8.93 -4.75 10.99
CA LYS A 50 8.24 -6.04 10.89
C LYS A 50 6.85 -5.95 11.51
N GLU A 51 6.72 -5.23 12.61
CA GLU A 51 5.44 -5.06 13.28
C GLU A 51 4.44 -4.32 12.40
N GLY A 52 4.88 -3.26 11.72
CA GLY A 52 4.00 -2.52 10.81
C GLY A 52 3.55 -3.38 9.64
N ILE A 53 4.47 -4.16 9.07
CA ILE A 53 4.14 -5.07 7.97
C ILE A 53 3.14 -6.13 8.42
N PHE A 54 3.34 -6.68 9.61
CA PHE A 54 2.42 -7.67 10.17
C PHE A 54 1.02 -7.09 10.35
N LYS A 55 0.93 -5.88 10.91
CA LYS A 55 -0.35 -5.21 11.11
C LYS A 55 -1.05 -4.92 9.78
N LEU A 56 -0.29 -4.50 8.77
CA LEU A 56 -0.85 -4.27 7.45
C LEU A 56 -1.44 -5.55 6.87
N ASN A 57 -0.71 -6.66 6.98
CA ASN A 57 -1.19 -7.94 6.48
C ASN A 57 -2.47 -8.38 7.17
N GLN A 58 -2.55 -8.19 8.49
CA GLN A 58 -3.76 -8.51 9.24
C GLN A 58 -4.94 -7.66 8.77
N TRP A 59 -4.69 -6.38 8.54
CA TRP A 59 -5.74 -5.48 8.09
C TRP A 59 -6.24 -5.84 6.69
N LEU A 60 -5.34 -6.24 5.78
CA LEU A 60 -5.71 -6.64 4.43
C LEU A 60 -6.49 -7.95 4.41
N ASN A 61 -6.15 -8.87 5.31
CA ASN A 61 -6.76 -10.21 5.35
C ASN A 61 -7.94 -10.31 6.31
N GLY A 62 -8.10 -9.30 7.13
CA GLY A 62 -9.18 -9.25 8.11
C GLY A 62 -10.37 -8.51 7.58
#